data_df91a582509330b4dd7c6932ce203372
#
_entry.id   df91a582509330b4dd7c6932ce203372
#
_cell.length_a   1.000
_cell.length_b   1.000
_cell.length_c   1.000
_cell.angle_alpha   90.00
_cell.angle_beta   90.00
_cell.angle_gamma   90.00
#
_symmetry.space_group_name_H-M   'P 1'
#
loop_
_entity.id
_entity.type
_entity.pdbx_description
1 polymer ?
#
loop_
_entity_poly.entity_id
_entity_poly.type
_entity_poly.pdbx_seq_one_letter_code
_entity_poly.pdbx_strand_id
1 'polypeptide(L)'
;MKILYAIQGTGNGHLSRAIEIVPYLQQRGEVDVLISGKQWELKTPFPVKYRLHGMGFIFGKKGGVDILKTYLNLNSLKLSREIRSLPIEEYDLIISDFEPVSAWACQIKNKPCIGLSNQVATLHPLAPKPTSTDTIGKLILKKYAPTTSNYGFHFKRFDKNVYTPIIRKQVREMKITNDGHITVYLPSMDDTKILKHLKNFDKYTFQIFSKHIRSSYRQGNFSVFPLSNDAFVKSMASSN
;
A
#
# COMPACT_ATOMS: atom_id res chain seq x y z
N MET A 1 12.79 19.31 14.85
CA MET A 1 11.46 19.15 14.25
C MET A 1 10.98 17.74 14.58
N LYS A 2 9.77 17.61 15.13
CA LYS A 2 9.15 16.31 15.47
C LYS A 2 8.13 15.95 14.40
N ILE A 3 8.31 14.81 13.76
CA ILE A 3 7.54 14.37 12.59
C ILE A 3 6.72 13.13 12.95
N LEU A 4 5.43 13.13 12.63
CA LEU A 4 4.61 11.92 12.61
C LEU A 4 4.46 11.44 11.17
N TYR A 5 4.95 10.24 10.90
CA TYR A 5 4.71 9.55 9.62
C TYR A 5 3.72 8.40 9.82
N ALA A 6 2.51 8.58 9.31
CA ALA A 6 1.41 7.67 9.51
C ALA A 6 1.15 6.81 8.25
N ILE A 7 1.05 5.51 8.43
CA ILE A 7 1.06 4.51 7.37
C ILE A 7 -0.21 3.66 7.44
N GLN A 8 -0.89 3.51 6.31
CA GLN A 8 -1.99 2.58 6.17
C GLN A 8 -1.48 1.13 6.08
N GLY A 9 -1.82 0.29 7.07
CA GLY A 9 -1.40 -1.10 7.22
C GLY A 9 -2.34 -2.13 6.61
N THR A 10 -3.03 -1.82 5.51
CA THR A 10 -3.91 -2.78 4.79
C THR A 10 -3.19 -3.58 3.71
N GLY A 11 -1.88 -3.53 3.68
CA GLY A 11 -1.03 -4.26 2.75
C GLY A 11 0.40 -3.79 2.78
N ASN A 12 1.27 -4.48 2.06
CA ASN A 12 2.71 -4.22 2.10
C ASN A 12 3.16 -3.00 1.27
N GLY A 13 2.30 -2.44 0.40
CA GLY A 13 2.68 -1.35 -0.51
C GLY A 13 3.08 -0.05 0.20
N HIS A 14 2.29 0.39 1.19
CA HIS A 14 2.58 1.57 2.00
C HIS A 14 3.84 1.38 2.86
N LEU A 15 3.99 0.20 3.47
CA LEU A 15 5.17 -0.14 4.26
C LEU A 15 6.44 -0.21 3.41
N SER A 16 6.35 -0.79 2.21
CA SER A 16 7.46 -0.85 1.25
C SER A 16 7.97 0.54 0.88
N ARG A 17 7.07 1.52 0.74
CA ARG A 17 7.41 2.92 0.51
C ARG A 17 7.99 3.59 1.75
N ALA A 18 7.42 3.30 2.92
CA ALA A 18 7.88 3.83 4.19
C ALA A 18 9.34 3.46 4.50
N ILE A 19 9.78 2.26 4.12
CA ILE A 19 11.16 1.80 4.29
C ILE A 19 12.15 2.77 3.59
N GLU A 20 11.76 3.35 2.47
CA GLU A 20 12.59 4.33 1.76
C GLU A 20 12.41 5.76 2.31
N ILE A 21 11.19 6.15 2.70
CA ILE A 21 10.89 7.53 3.11
C ILE A 21 11.40 7.83 4.52
N VAL A 22 11.19 6.93 5.49
CA VAL A 22 11.50 7.18 6.90
C VAL A 22 12.96 7.58 7.12
N PRO A 23 13.97 6.92 6.52
CA PRO A 23 15.37 7.33 6.68
C PRO A 23 15.66 8.77 6.20
N TYR A 24 14.99 9.25 5.16
CA TYR A 24 15.12 10.63 4.69
C TYR A 24 14.47 11.63 5.63
N LEU A 25 13.34 11.28 6.23
CA LEU A 25 12.70 12.11 7.24
C LEU A 25 13.53 12.20 8.52
N GLN A 26 14.16 11.10 8.93
CA GLN A 26 15.06 11.05 10.09
C GLN A 26 16.28 11.97 9.97
N GLN A 27 16.71 12.30 8.75
CA GLN A 27 17.74 13.31 8.51
C GLN A 27 17.25 14.75 8.78
N ARG A 28 15.95 14.95 8.91
CA ARG A 28 15.31 16.27 9.08
C ARG A 28 14.74 16.51 10.47
N GLY A 29 14.62 15.44 11.27
CA GLY A 29 14.09 15.54 12.62
C GLY A 29 13.82 14.19 13.27
N GLU A 30 13.25 14.24 14.46
CA GLU A 30 12.75 13.07 15.17
C GLU A 30 11.49 12.53 14.47
N VAL A 31 11.48 11.26 14.12
CA VAL A 31 10.37 10.63 13.39
C VAL A 31 9.71 9.56 14.23
N ASP A 32 8.46 9.79 14.60
CA ASP A 32 7.57 8.79 15.15
C ASP A 32 6.74 8.15 14.04
N VAL A 33 6.69 6.83 14.02
CA VAL A 33 5.92 6.08 13.02
C VAL A 33 4.63 5.56 13.64
N LEU A 34 3.52 5.81 12.92
CA LEU A 34 2.21 5.23 13.20
C LEU A 34 1.83 4.25 12.10
N ILE A 35 1.34 3.07 12.47
CA ILE A 35 0.71 2.12 11.53
C ILE A 35 -0.69 1.81 12.03
N SER A 36 -1.71 2.01 11.18
CA SER A 36 -3.07 1.56 11.43
C SER A 36 -3.50 0.45 10.48
N GLY A 37 -4.21 -0.56 10.99
CA GLY A 37 -4.62 -1.74 10.23
C GLY A 37 -3.92 -3.02 10.68
N LYS A 38 -4.40 -4.18 10.18
CA LYS A 38 -3.98 -5.52 10.65
C LYS A 38 -3.39 -6.43 9.56
N GLN A 39 -3.29 -5.97 8.32
CA GLN A 39 -3.01 -6.84 7.16
C GLN A 39 -1.60 -6.67 6.58
N TRP A 40 -0.67 -6.20 7.39
CA TRP A 40 0.72 -6.03 6.98
C TRP A 40 1.60 -7.14 7.54
N GLU A 41 2.52 -7.64 6.70
CA GLU A 41 3.44 -8.74 7.01
C GLU A 41 4.90 -8.32 6.91
N LEU A 42 5.17 -7.18 6.25
CA LEU A 42 6.52 -6.70 6.02
C LEU A 42 7.12 -6.17 7.33
N LYS A 43 8.29 -6.69 7.70
CA LYS A 43 9.05 -6.19 8.85
C LYS A 43 9.58 -4.78 8.54
N THR A 44 9.41 -3.86 9.49
CA THR A 44 9.92 -2.50 9.38
C THR A 44 11.33 -2.42 9.99
N PRO A 45 12.30 -1.74 9.33
CA PRO A 45 13.65 -1.53 9.87
C PRO A 45 13.72 -0.40 10.89
N PHE A 46 12.59 0.20 11.25
CA PHE A 46 12.45 1.29 12.19
C PHE A 46 11.39 0.96 13.26
N PRO A 47 11.47 1.57 14.46
CA PRO A 47 10.49 1.39 15.51
C PRO A 47 9.14 1.99 15.11
N VAL A 48 8.05 1.33 15.54
CA VAL A 48 6.67 1.79 15.35
C VAL A 48 6.12 2.21 16.70
N LYS A 49 5.91 3.50 16.88
CA LYS A 49 5.43 4.08 18.15
C LYS A 49 3.95 3.83 18.37
N TYR A 50 3.14 4.01 17.34
CA TYR A 50 1.68 3.81 17.44
C TYR A 50 1.24 2.66 16.53
N ARG A 51 0.58 1.68 17.13
CA ARG A 51 -0.07 0.56 16.44
C ARG A 51 -1.56 0.66 16.71
N LEU A 52 -2.31 1.11 15.71
CA LEU A 52 -3.73 1.39 15.82
C LEU A 52 -4.54 0.40 15.00
N HIS A 53 -5.81 0.25 15.35
CA HIS A 53 -6.72 -0.58 14.58
C HIS A 53 -7.11 0.12 13.25
N GLY A 54 -7.38 1.43 13.32
CA GLY A 54 -7.75 2.24 12.18
C GLY A 54 -9.02 1.78 11.46
N MET A 55 -9.11 2.18 10.18
CA MET A 55 -10.09 1.64 9.23
C MET A 55 -9.37 0.70 8.25
N GLY A 56 -9.89 -0.51 8.08
CA GLY A 56 -9.44 -1.45 7.06
C GLY A 56 -10.50 -1.61 5.98
N PHE A 57 -10.09 -1.83 4.73
CA PHE A 57 -11.01 -2.27 3.68
C PHE A 57 -11.08 -3.79 3.67
N ILE A 58 -12.29 -4.32 3.54
CA ILE A 58 -12.50 -5.74 3.28
C ILE A 58 -12.67 -5.90 1.78
N PHE A 59 -11.80 -6.69 1.18
CA PHE A 59 -11.86 -6.98 -0.25
C PHE A 59 -12.80 -8.17 -0.50
N GLY A 60 -13.72 -8.00 -1.45
CA GLY A 60 -14.60 -9.06 -1.89
C GLY A 60 -13.87 -10.10 -2.77
N LYS A 61 -14.47 -11.27 -2.93
CA LYS A 61 -13.93 -12.37 -3.77
C LYS A 61 -13.68 -11.99 -5.24
N LYS A 62 -14.26 -10.88 -5.70
CA LYS A 62 -14.10 -10.35 -7.08
C LYS A 62 -13.01 -9.28 -7.20
N GLY A 63 -12.24 -9.01 -6.13
CA GLY A 63 -11.12 -8.06 -6.14
C GLY A 63 -11.47 -6.59 -5.83
N GLY A 64 -12.76 -6.25 -5.68
CA GLY A 64 -13.23 -4.92 -5.26
C GLY A 64 -13.39 -4.80 -3.74
N VAL A 65 -13.55 -3.56 -3.24
CA VAL A 65 -13.89 -3.32 -1.83
C VAL A 65 -15.34 -3.76 -1.57
N ASP A 66 -15.52 -4.66 -0.59
CA ASP A 66 -16.85 -5.03 -0.09
C ASP A 66 -17.29 -3.98 0.92
N ILE A 67 -18.04 -2.98 0.44
CA ILE A 67 -18.45 -1.81 1.23
C ILE A 67 -19.32 -2.21 2.42
N LEU A 68 -20.25 -3.14 2.21
CA LEU A 68 -21.16 -3.58 3.27
C LEU A 68 -20.38 -4.30 4.38
N LYS A 69 -19.51 -5.23 4.04
CA LYS A 69 -18.67 -5.91 5.03
C LYS A 69 -17.68 -4.97 5.69
N THR A 70 -17.12 -4.01 4.96
CA THR A 70 -16.25 -2.98 5.51
C THR A 70 -16.98 -2.16 6.57
N TYR A 71 -18.21 -1.72 6.26
CA TYR A 71 -19.04 -0.96 7.20
C TYR A 71 -19.46 -1.77 8.43
N LEU A 72 -19.93 -3.00 8.24
CA LEU A 72 -20.34 -3.89 9.34
C LEU A 72 -19.19 -4.28 10.30
N ASN A 73 -17.96 -4.30 9.80
CA ASN A 73 -16.78 -4.61 10.61
C ASN A 73 -16.07 -3.34 11.14
N LEU A 74 -16.61 -2.16 10.87
CA LEU A 74 -16.05 -0.91 11.38
C LEU A 74 -16.41 -0.74 12.87
N ASN A 75 -15.39 -0.82 13.73
CA ASN A 75 -15.57 -0.46 15.13
C ASN A 75 -15.48 1.07 15.30
N SER A 76 -16.60 1.76 15.07
CA SER A 76 -16.69 3.23 15.08
C SER A 76 -16.30 3.85 16.42
N LEU A 77 -16.64 3.21 17.53
CA LEU A 77 -16.29 3.70 18.87
C LEU A 77 -14.77 3.62 19.09
N LYS A 78 -14.15 2.51 18.72
CA LYS A 78 -12.71 2.34 18.83
C LYS A 78 -11.97 3.34 17.92
N LEU A 79 -12.41 3.47 16.67
CA LEU A 79 -11.85 4.43 15.73
C LEU A 79 -11.94 5.87 16.24
N SER A 80 -13.11 6.26 16.75
CA SER A 80 -13.32 7.60 17.34
C SER A 80 -12.39 7.85 18.55
N ARG A 81 -12.17 6.85 19.38
CA ARG A 81 -11.23 6.92 20.51
C ARG A 81 -9.79 7.09 20.00
N GLU A 82 -9.35 6.27 19.05
CA GLU A 82 -8.01 6.35 18.46
C GLU A 82 -7.75 7.72 17.84
N ILE A 83 -8.71 8.29 17.10
CA ILE A 83 -8.62 9.62 16.49
C ILE A 83 -8.46 10.71 17.56
N ARG A 84 -9.28 10.68 18.61
CA ARG A 84 -9.27 11.71 19.65
C ARG A 84 -8.06 11.65 20.57
N SER A 85 -7.56 10.43 20.85
CA SER A 85 -6.42 10.22 21.75
C SER A 85 -5.07 10.40 21.11
N LEU A 86 -4.97 10.49 19.78
CA LEU A 86 -3.70 10.69 19.10
C LEU A 86 -3.14 12.10 19.37
N PRO A 87 -1.95 12.23 20.00
CA PRO A 87 -1.41 13.53 20.44
C PRO A 87 -0.72 14.26 19.26
N ILE A 88 -1.50 14.61 18.23
CA ILE A 88 -0.97 15.24 17.01
C ILE A 88 -0.42 16.65 17.26
N GLU A 89 -0.80 17.28 18.36
CA GLU A 89 -0.34 18.62 18.76
C GLU A 89 1.17 18.62 19.06
N GLU A 90 1.72 17.50 19.47
CA GLU A 90 3.14 17.33 19.76
C GLU A 90 4.05 17.35 18.52
N TYR A 91 3.48 17.26 17.32
CA TYR A 91 4.22 17.15 16.07
C TYR A 91 4.24 18.44 15.29
N ASP A 92 5.43 18.83 14.81
CA ASP A 92 5.60 19.98 13.92
C ASP A 92 5.11 19.68 12.50
N LEU A 93 5.28 18.41 12.05
CA LEU A 93 4.90 17.93 10.74
C LEU A 93 4.19 16.59 10.83
N ILE A 94 3.04 16.47 10.16
CA ILE A 94 2.28 15.23 10.08
C ILE A 94 2.11 14.84 8.62
N ILE A 95 2.56 13.63 8.28
CA ILE A 95 2.47 13.05 6.95
C ILE A 95 1.63 11.78 7.02
N SER A 96 0.54 11.74 6.26
CA SER A 96 -0.34 10.58 6.15
C SER A 96 -0.15 9.87 4.81
N ASP A 97 0.34 8.64 4.85
CA ASP A 97 0.34 7.75 3.70
C ASP A 97 -1.00 6.99 3.63
N PHE A 98 -2.05 7.73 3.28
CA PHE A 98 -3.43 7.27 3.20
C PHE A 98 -3.94 6.67 4.53
N GLU A 99 -3.43 7.16 5.66
CA GLU A 99 -3.75 6.64 6.98
C GLU A 99 -4.89 7.48 7.61
N PRO A 100 -6.04 6.85 7.94
CA PRO A 100 -7.24 7.60 8.31
C PRO A 100 -7.22 8.18 9.72
N VAL A 101 -6.58 7.53 10.70
CA VAL A 101 -6.64 7.99 12.10
C VAL A 101 -5.92 9.32 12.26
N SER A 102 -4.70 9.43 11.75
CA SER A 102 -3.92 10.69 11.79
C SER A 102 -4.58 11.78 10.96
N ALA A 103 -5.09 11.45 9.77
CA ALA A 103 -5.74 12.41 8.89
C ALA A 103 -7.00 13.00 9.53
N TRP A 104 -7.86 12.17 10.10
CA TRP A 104 -9.06 12.62 10.81
C TRP A 104 -8.74 13.34 12.13
N ALA A 105 -7.70 12.90 12.87
CA ALA A 105 -7.25 13.62 14.06
C ALA A 105 -6.82 15.07 13.70
N CYS A 106 -6.06 15.22 12.62
CA CYS A 106 -5.67 16.55 12.10
C CYS A 106 -6.88 17.37 11.66
N GLN A 107 -7.84 16.75 10.96
CA GLN A 107 -9.06 17.42 10.54
C GLN A 107 -9.89 17.94 11.72
N ILE A 108 -10.06 17.15 12.77
CA ILE A 108 -10.86 17.50 13.96
C ILE A 108 -10.15 18.58 14.79
N LYS A 109 -8.82 18.51 14.90
CA LYS A 109 -8.01 19.44 15.71
C LYS A 109 -7.47 20.62 14.89
N ASN A 110 -7.93 20.81 13.66
CA ASN A 110 -7.52 21.87 12.73
C ASN A 110 -6.00 21.98 12.54
N LYS A 111 -5.30 20.84 12.54
CA LYS A 111 -3.85 20.78 12.32
C LYS A 111 -3.53 20.43 10.86
N PRO A 112 -2.54 21.11 10.24
CA PRO A 112 -2.12 20.76 8.89
C PRO A 112 -1.64 19.29 8.79
N CYS A 113 -2.03 18.62 7.71
CA CYS A 113 -1.64 17.24 7.42
C CYS A 113 -1.26 17.11 5.93
N ILE A 114 -0.11 16.55 5.65
CA ILE A 114 0.34 16.27 4.30
C ILE A 114 -0.09 14.85 3.89
N GLY A 115 -0.87 14.74 2.82
CA GLY A 115 -1.16 13.46 2.17
C GLY A 115 -0.05 13.08 1.21
N LEU A 116 0.52 11.89 1.38
CA LEU A 116 1.62 11.38 0.56
C LEU A 116 1.35 9.94 0.13
N SER A 117 0.64 9.73 -0.99
CA SER A 117 0.24 8.38 -1.41
C SER A 117 -0.09 8.27 -2.90
N ASN A 118 -0.20 7.04 -3.41
CA ASN A 118 -0.71 6.77 -4.76
C ASN A 118 -2.18 7.18 -4.89
N GLN A 119 -2.96 7.04 -3.83
CA GLN A 119 -4.39 7.37 -3.80
C GLN A 119 -4.63 8.88 -4.04
N VAL A 120 -3.74 9.72 -3.53
CA VAL A 120 -3.76 11.16 -3.80
C VAL A 120 -3.64 11.44 -5.31
N ALA A 121 -2.69 10.79 -5.99
CA ALA A 121 -2.53 10.96 -7.44
C ALA A 121 -3.77 10.48 -8.21
N THR A 122 -4.41 9.39 -7.76
CA THR A 122 -5.62 8.84 -8.40
C THR A 122 -6.81 9.82 -8.34
N LEU A 123 -6.89 10.63 -7.29
CA LEU A 123 -7.94 11.65 -7.13
C LEU A 123 -7.70 12.91 -7.97
N HIS A 124 -6.51 13.11 -8.50
CA HIS A 124 -6.15 14.29 -9.27
C HIS A 124 -7.01 14.42 -10.54
N PRO A 125 -7.45 15.64 -10.93
CA PRO A 125 -8.29 15.84 -12.13
C PRO A 125 -7.69 15.27 -13.41
N LEU A 126 -6.36 15.39 -13.59
CA LEU A 126 -5.61 14.94 -14.76
C LEU A 126 -5.23 13.45 -14.72
N ALA A 127 -5.54 12.74 -13.62
CA ALA A 127 -5.27 11.30 -13.55
C ALA A 127 -6.13 10.54 -14.57
N PRO A 128 -5.61 9.47 -15.19
CA PRO A 128 -6.42 8.57 -16.00
C PRO A 128 -7.65 8.08 -15.23
N LYS A 129 -8.80 8.14 -15.86
CA LYS A 129 -10.08 7.73 -15.26
C LYS A 129 -10.53 6.42 -15.90
N PRO A 130 -11.11 5.49 -15.11
CA PRO A 130 -11.78 4.32 -15.70
C PRO A 130 -13.01 4.78 -16.50
N THR A 131 -13.40 4.00 -17.49
CA THR A 131 -14.59 4.24 -18.32
C THR A 131 -15.89 4.16 -17.53
N SER A 132 -15.92 3.32 -16.47
CA SER A 132 -17.05 3.24 -15.54
C SER A 132 -16.86 4.20 -14.36
N THR A 133 -17.90 4.97 -14.03
CA THR A 133 -17.87 5.88 -12.88
C THR A 133 -18.27 5.15 -11.61
N ASP A 134 -17.31 4.84 -10.77
CA ASP A 134 -17.56 4.42 -9.39
C ASP A 134 -17.59 5.66 -8.48
N THR A 135 -18.78 6.25 -8.35
CA THR A 135 -19.00 7.45 -7.51
C THR A 135 -18.79 7.17 -6.03
N ILE A 136 -19.15 5.97 -5.58
CA ILE A 136 -18.99 5.55 -4.18
C ILE A 136 -17.50 5.34 -3.87
N GLY A 137 -16.77 4.66 -4.73
CA GLY A 137 -15.32 4.49 -4.59
C GLY A 137 -14.57 5.82 -4.58
N LYS A 138 -14.97 6.78 -5.41
CA LYS A 138 -14.41 8.14 -5.39
C LYS A 138 -14.68 8.87 -4.08
N LEU A 139 -15.91 8.76 -3.55
CA LEU A 139 -16.27 9.37 -2.28
C LEU A 139 -15.48 8.76 -1.12
N ILE A 140 -15.32 7.43 -1.11
CA ILE A 140 -14.51 6.72 -0.12
C ILE A 140 -13.06 7.22 -0.20
N LEU A 141 -12.43 7.21 -1.37
CA LEU A 141 -11.07 7.69 -1.54
C LEU A 141 -10.89 9.12 -1.05
N LYS A 142 -11.84 10.01 -1.36
CA LYS A 142 -11.80 11.43 -0.96
C LYS A 142 -11.96 11.65 0.54
N LYS A 143 -12.78 10.84 1.21
CA LYS A 143 -13.15 11.02 2.62
C LYS A 143 -12.42 10.08 3.57
N TYR A 144 -11.69 9.11 3.05
CA TYR A 144 -11.01 8.10 3.85
C TYR A 144 -9.91 8.68 4.73
N ALA A 145 -9.01 9.46 4.15
CA ALA A 145 -7.91 10.13 4.84
C ALA A 145 -7.82 11.59 4.36
N PRO A 146 -8.62 12.50 4.95
CA PRO A 146 -8.64 13.91 4.55
C PRO A 146 -7.35 14.61 4.95
N THR A 147 -6.72 15.33 4.02
CA THR A 147 -5.45 16.03 4.21
C THR A 147 -5.51 17.45 3.66
N THR A 148 -4.68 18.36 4.19
CA THR A 148 -4.66 19.78 3.81
C THR A 148 -3.82 20.05 2.58
N SER A 149 -2.73 19.31 2.41
CA SER A 149 -1.84 19.38 1.25
C SER A 149 -1.58 17.98 0.72
N ASN A 150 -1.45 17.85 -0.60
CA ASN A 150 -1.45 16.54 -1.24
C ASN A 150 -0.28 16.39 -2.21
N TYR A 151 0.48 15.30 -2.03
CA TYR A 151 1.55 14.85 -2.92
C TYR A 151 1.30 13.40 -3.32
N GLY A 152 1.26 13.14 -4.61
CA GLY A 152 0.90 11.84 -5.16
C GLY A 152 2.04 11.10 -5.82
N PHE A 153 1.91 9.78 -5.93
CA PHE A 153 2.80 8.95 -6.74
C PHE A 153 2.03 8.33 -7.90
N HIS A 154 2.56 8.48 -9.12
CA HIS A 154 1.98 7.89 -10.32
C HIS A 154 3.08 7.60 -11.37
N PHE A 155 2.88 6.60 -12.24
CA PHE A 155 3.84 6.27 -13.29
C PHE A 155 4.05 7.40 -14.31
N LYS A 156 3.01 8.22 -14.54
CA LYS A 156 3.09 9.43 -15.35
C LYS A 156 2.98 10.66 -14.45
N ARG A 157 3.97 11.53 -14.51
CA ARG A 157 3.95 12.82 -13.83
C ARG A 157 3.13 13.82 -14.64
N PHE A 158 1.92 14.13 -14.21
CA PHE A 158 0.97 15.01 -14.88
C PHE A 158 0.71 16.33 -14.13
N ASP A 159 1.31 16.50 -12.97
CA ASP A 159 1.24 17.73 -12.14
C ASP A 159 2.52 17.88 -11.31
N LYS A 160 2.79 19.12 -10.83
CA LYS A 160 3.97 19.43 -10.01
C LYS A 160 4.02 18.68 -8.68
N ASN A 161 2.85 18.32 -8.13
CA ASN A 161 2.72 17.60 -6.87
C ASN A 161 2.57 16.07 -7.09
N VAL A 162 2.74 15.59 -8.32
CA VAL A 162 2.70 14.16 -8.64
C VAL A 162 4.10 13.71 -9.07
N TYR A 163 4.64 12.76 -8.33
CA TYR A 163 5.98 12.21 -8.51
C TYR A 163 5.91 10.77 -9.05
N THR A 164 7.02 10.27 -9.57
CA THR A 164 7.16 8.86 -9.92
C THR A 164 7.15 7.98 -8.67
N PRO A 165 6.73 6.71 -8.77
CA PRO A 165 6.70 5.80 -7.64
C PRO A 165 8.06 5.63 -6.98
N ILE A 166 8.04 5.50 -5.66
CA ILE A 166 9.25 5.19 -4.89
C ILE A 166 9.53 3.71 -5.05
N ILE A 167 10.72 3.40 -5.54
CA ILE A 167 11.22 2.03 -5.71
C ILE A 167 12.28 1.78 -4.64
N ARG A 168 12.16 0.68 -3.91
CA ARG A 168 13.11 0.30 -2.86
C ARG A 168 14.54 0.21 -3.39
N LYS A 169 15.51 0.68 -2.59
CA LYS A 169 16.94 0.61 -2.91
C LYS A 169 17.35 -0.82 -3.29
N GLN A 170 16.91 -1.80 -2.52
CA GLN A 170 17.13 -3.22 -2.81
C GLN A 170 16.74 -3.61 -4.24
N VAL A 171 15.63 -3.08 -4.76
CA VAL A 171 15.15 -3.37 -6.12
C VAL A 171 15.96 -2.61 -7.17
N ARG A 172 16.31 -1.36 -6.89
CA ARG A 172 17.09 -0.52 -7.83
C ARG A 172 18.53 -0.99 -8.05
N GLU A 173 19.11 -1.63 -7.03
CA GLU A 173 20.52 -2.07 -7.01
C GLU A 173 20.67 -3.55 -7.33
N MET A 174 19.58 -4.24 -7.68
CA MET A 174 19.65 -5.65 -8.08
C MET A 174 20.49 -5.85 -9.35
N LYS A 175 21.29 -6.92 -9.37
CA LYS A 175 21.87 -7.43 -10.60
C LYS A 175 20.75 -8.11 -11.39
N ILE A 176 20.43 -7.56 -12.53
CA ILE A 176 19.40 -8.10 -13.44
C ILE A 176 20.02 -9.21 -14.27
N THR A 177 19.32 -10.35 -14.35
CA THR A 177 19.58 -11.46 -15.26
C THR A 177 18.30 -11.81 -16.02
N ASN A 178 18.40 -12.74 -16.96
CA ASN A 178 17.24 -13.28 -17.67
C ASN A 178 17.35 -14.82 -17.65
N ASP A 179 16.56 -15.44 -16.78
CA ASP A 179 16.48 -16.90 -16.66
C ASP A 179 15.33 -17.49 -17.47
N GLY A 180 14.69 -16.70 -18.34
CA GLY A 180 13.68 -17.12 -19.30
C GLY A 180 12.30 -17.40 -18.68
N HIS A 181 12.00 -16.87 -17.49
CA HIS A 181 10.70 -17.00 -16.86
C HIS A 181 9.99 -15.65 -16.69
N ILE A 182 8.68 -15.68 -16.48
CA ILE A 182 7.85 -14.52 -16.15
C ILE A 182 7.45 -14.62 -14.68
N THR A 183 7.77 -13.59 -13.91
CA THR A 183 7.36 -13.49 -12.49
C THR A 183 5.95 -12.90 -12.39
N VAL A 184 5.05 -13.59 -11.68
CA VAL A 184 3.64 -13.19 -11.50
C VAL A 184 3.31 -13.03 -10.02
N TYR A 185 2.75 -11.86 -9.66
CA TYR A 185 2.22 -11.59 -8.34
C TYR A 185 0.90 -10.83 -8.43
N LEU A 186 -0.20 -11.54 -8.24
CA LEU A 186 -1.57 -11.01 -8.28
C LEU A 186 -2.30 -11.37 -6.98
N PRO A 187 -2.01 -10.68 -5.86
CA PRO A 187 -2.41 -11.08 -4.51
C PRO A 187 -3.93 -11.08 -4.26
N SER A 188 -4.71 -10.43 -5.10
CA SER A 188 -6.18 -10.38 -5.03
C SER A 188 -6.86 -11.44 -5.90
N MET A 189 -6.09 -12.22 -6.67
CA MET A 189 -6.60 -13.24 -7.57
C MET A 189 -6.26 -14.64 -7.03
N ASP A 190 -7.23 -15.54 -7.10
CA ASP A 190 -7.05 -16.96 -6.78
C ASP A 190 -6.08 -17.63 -7.78
N ASP A 191 -5.20 -18.49 -7.28
CA ASP A 191 -4.15 -19.14 -8.07
C ASP A 191 -4.73 -19.95 -9.24
N THR A 192 -5.83 -20.65 -9.01
CA THR A 192 -6.50 -21.43 -10.06
C THR A 192 -6.98 -20.58 -11.23
N LYS A 193 -7.40 -19.33 -10.94
CA LYS A 193 -7.76 -18.37 -11.98
C LYS A 193 -6.54 -17.86 -12.73
N ILE A 194 -5.43 -17.57 -12.02
CA ILE A 194 -4.18 -17.17 -12.66
C ILE A 194 -3.71 -18.26 -13.63
N LEU A 195 -3.63 -19.51 -13.17
CA LEU A 195 -3.26 -20.67 -13.99
C LEU A 195 -4.18 -20.82 -15.21
N LYS A 196 -5.50 -20.69 -15.01
CA LYS A 196 -6.49 -20.77 -16.09
C LYS A 196 -6.28 -19.69 -17.17
N HIS A 197 -5.95 -18.47 -16.79
CA HIS A 197 -5.71 -17.36 -17.73
C HIS A 197 -4.38 -17.54 -18.49
N LEU A 198 -3.38 -18.09 -17.84
CA LEU A 198 -2.04 -18.25 -18.40
C LEU A 198 -1.83 -19.58 -19.16
N LYS A 199 -2.76 -20.54 -19.08
CA LYS A 199 -2.60 -21.88 -19.67
C LYS A 199 -2.33 -21.89 -21.19
N ASN A 200 -2.75 -20.86 -21.92
CA ASN A 200 -2.56 -20.76 -23.37
C ASN A 200 -1.19 -20.19 -23.75
N PHE A 201 -0.36 -19.82 -22.79
CA PHE A 201 0.99 -19.28 -22.97
C PHE A 201 2.05 -20.35 -22.69
N ASP A 202 1.95 -21.49 -23.37
CA ASP A 202 2.77 -22.70 -23.18
C ASP A 202 4.26 -22.51 -23.51
N LYS A 203 4.59 -21.52 -24.34
CA LYS A 203 5.96 -21.13 -24.69
C LYS A 203 6.75 -20.45 -23.57
N TYR A 204 6.04 -19.98 -22.51
CA TYR A 204 6.65 -19.28 -21.39
C TYR A 204 6.64 -20.13 -20.13
N THR A 205 7.63 -19.97 -19.29
CA THR A 205 7.64 -20.50 -17.92
C THR A 205 7.25 -19.38 -16.95
N PHE A 206 6.49 -19.74 -15.91
CA PHE A 206 5.97 -18.78 -14.95
C PHE A 206 6.39 -19.12 -13.53
N GLN A 207 6.83 -18.12 -12.79
CA GLN A 207 7.02 -18.16 -11.35
C GLN A 207 5.92 -17.32 -10.68
N ILE A 208 4.98 -17.99 -10.02
CA ILE A 208 3.77 -17.36 -9.44
C ILE A 208 3.93 -17.32 -7.92
N PHE A 209 3.82 -16.12 -7.34
CA PHE A 209 3.88 -15.93 -5.89
C PHE A 209 2.47 -15.76 -5.32
N SER A 210 2.10 -16.66 -4.40
CA SER A 210 0.75 -16.76 -3.84
C SER A 210 0.74 -16.54 -2.35
N LYS A 211 -0.30 -15.88 -1.86
CA LYS A 211 -0.63 -15.78 -0.43
C LYS A 211 -1.50 -16.93 0.08
N HIS A 212 -1.98 -17.77 -0.81
CA HIS A 212 -2.99 -18.78 -0.51
C HIS A 212 -2.41 -20.17 -0.26
N ILE A 213 -1.11 -20.39 -0.53
CA ILE A 213 -0.43 -21.66 -0.36
C ILE A 213 0.65 -21.58 0.72
N ARG A 214 0.95 -22.72 1.33
CA ARG A 214 2.02 -22.87 2.35
C ARG A 214 3.26 -23.61 1.83
N SER A 215 3.11 -24.37 0.76
CA SER A 215 4.20 -25.15 0.14
C SER A 215 4.20 -24.93 -1.37
N SER A 216 5.40 -24.90 -1.95
CA SER A 216 5.56 -24.76 -3.40
C SER A 216 5.10 -25.99 -4.14
N TYR A 217 4.56 -25.78 -5.34
CA TYR A 217 4.22 -26.88 -6.26
C TYR A 217 4.52 -26.49 -7.71
N ARG A 218 4.58 -27.49 -8.60
CA ARG A 218 4.77 -27.30 -10.03
C ARG A 218 3.62 -27.95 -10.80
N GLN A 219 3.12 -27.27 -11.82
CA GLN A 219 2.08 -27.78 -12.72
C GLN A 219 2.41 -27.33 -14.14
N GLY A 220 2.90 -28.23 -14.98
CA GLY A 220 3.33 -27.89 -16.34
C GLY A 220 4.44 -26.86 -16.36
N ASN A 221 4.20 -25.74 -17.04
CA ASN A 221 5.11 -24.58 -17.14
C ASN A 221 4.96 -23.56 -15.98
N PHE A 222 4.17 -23.87 -14.95
CA PHE A 222 3.95 -23.05 -13.77
C PHE A 222 4.70 -23.60 -12.57
N SER A 223 5.48 -22.74 -11.90
CA SER A 223 6.04 -22.97 -10.57
C SER A 223 5.35 -22.00 -9.61
N VAL A 224 4.63 -22.52 -8.62
CA VAL A 224 3.87 -21.70 -7.66
C VAL A 224 4.58 -21.75 -6.31
N PHE A 225 4.84 -20.56 -5.74
CA PHE A 225 5.60 -20.40 -4.50
C PHE A 225 4.77 -19.67 -3.45
N PRO A 226 4.89 -20.02 -2.16
CA PRO A 226 4.41 -19.17 -1.10
C PRO A 226 5.05 -17.78 -1.18
N LEU A 227 4.27 -16.75 -0.85
CA LEU A 227 4.79 -15.40 -0.89
C LEU A 227 5.92 -15.21 0.14
N SER A 228 7.10 -14.88 -0.37
CA SER A 228 8.26 -14.45 0.40
C SER A 228 8.84 -13.21 -0.30
N ASN A 229 9.12 -12.16 0.47
CA ASN A 229 9.68 -10.94 -0.11
C ASN A 229 10.99 -11.21 -0.86
N ASP A 230 11.90 -11.98 -0.25
CA ASP A 230 13.24 -12.20 -0.82
C ASP A 230 13.17 -13.12 -2.04
N ALA A 231 12.36 -14.17 -1.99
CA ALA A 231 12.16 -15.06 -3.14
C ALA A 231 11.48 -14.31 -4.30
N PHE A 232 10.48 -13.47 -4.03
CA PHE A 232 9.83 -12.64 -5.04
C PHE A 232 10.81 -11.65 -5.70
N VAL A 233 11.59 -10.93 -4.89
CA VAL A 233 12.58 -9.96 -5.39
C VAL A 233 13.64 -10.66 -6.24
N LYS A 234 14.12 -11.83 -5.81
CA LYS A 234 15.08 -12.64 -6.58
C LYS A 234 14.49 -13.11 -7.92
N SER A 235 13.26 -13.62 -7.91
CA SER A 235 12.56 -14.02 -9.13
C SER A 235 12.36 -12.84 -10.09
N MET A 236 11.97 -11.68 -9.56
CA MET A 236 11.80 -10.47 -10.36
C MET A 236 13.11 -9.99 -10.99
N ALA A 237 14.24 -10.16 -10.29
CA ALA A 237 15.56 -9.78 -10.79
C ALA A 237 16.03 -10.65 -11.97
N SER A 238 15.53 -11.88 -12.07
CA SER A 238 15.89 -12.85 -13.14
C SER A 238 14.75 -13.13 -14.14
N SER A 239 13.68 -12.34 -14.06
CA SER A 239 12.53 -12.43 -14.95
C SER A 239 12.83 -11.84 -16.33
N ASN A 240 12.18 -12.40 -17.35
CA ASN A 240 12.25 -11.91 -18.72
C ASN A 240 11.43 -10.62 -18.88
#